data_f0949834bfb7d8cf7e27e8035f5aae7e
#
_entry.id   f0949834bfb7d8cf7e27e8035f5aae7e
#
_cell.length_a   1.000
_cell.length_b   1.000
_cell.length_c   1.000
_cell.angle_alpha   90.00
_cell.angle_beta   90.00
_cell.angle_gamma   90.00
#
_symmetry.space_group_name_H-M   'P 1'
#
loop_
_entity.id
_entity.type
_entity.pdbx_description
1 polymer ?
#
loop_
_entity_poly.entity_id
_entity_poly.type
_entity_poly.pdbx_seq_one_letter_code
_entity_poly.pdbx_strand_id
1 'polypeptide(L)'
;MSAPRKLLTNFDKILIAGIILGVLGICVLTIVFYFIWVNPSGQRAEVGEGTPTAVSAPELASTLAAGNVTATPTVGVVTPTPSFSEDAPLNGQIVFTCFIQQIDQICIMNADGTNRRQVTESDATTFYASLSVGLDMIYLSSRESGQFQIYAVRPNGKEFKRLTRVSGSFYAPELSPSGGWVVMAKDGEGIWLMKPDGTNLHAITDANDIDPTWSADGSMIAFASSRSGTRQLFVMNADGSNIQQVTNLENMGGRSSWSPDGTKLTFYAGPEANRNIYVINVDGTNLVQLTNGGDNLGPSWSPDGNWIAFTSFRDGNNEIYVMHPDGTGAKNLTNYSGSDWQPRWGR
;
A
#
# COMPACT_ATOMS: atom_id res chain seq x y z
N MET A 1 47.97 8.20 36.81
CA MET A 1 46.97 8.53 37.82
C MET A 1 45.61 8.15 37.24
N SER A 2 45.06 6.99 37.66
CA SER A 2 43.80 6.45 37.20
C SER A 2 42.65 7.04 38.07
N ALA A 3 41.63 7.56 37.43
CA ALA A 3 40.44 8.10 38.10
C ALA A 3 39.67 6.97 38.80
N PRO A 4 39.07 7.21 40.00
CA PRO A 4 38.36 6.18 40.73
C PRO A 4 36.98 5.91 40.07
N ARG A 5 36.69 4.62 39.83
CA ARG A 5 35.34 4.13 39.50
C ARG A 5 34.39 4.38 40.66
N LYS A 6 33.39 5.24 40.48
CA LYS A 6 32.26 5.37 41.44
C LYS A 6 31.47 4.06 41.44
N LEU A 7 31.47 3.35 42.53
CA LEU A 7 30.55 2.24 42.78
C LEU A 7 29.13 2.83 43.02
N LEU A 8 28.16 2.35 42.25
CA LEU A 8 26.75 2.68 42.44
C LEU A 8 26.30 2.33 43.86
N THR A 9 25.65 3.24 44.56
CA THR A 9 25.11 3.02 45.89
C THR A 9 23.91 2.08 45.87
N ASN A 10 23.57 1.46 47.01
CA ASN A 10 22.39 0.59 47.10
C ASN A 10 21.09 1.34 46.76
N PHE A 11 21.06 2.64 46.93
CA PHE A 11 19.93 3.50 46.56
C PHE A 11 19.75 3.61 45.03
N ASP A 12 20.84 3.75 44.27
CA ASP A 12 20.82 3.78 42.80
C ASP A 12 20.31 2.48 42.21
N LYS A 13 20.67 1.33 42.83
CA LYS A 13 20.20 0.00 42.43
C LYS A 13 18.69 -0.21 42.64
N ILE A 14 18.15 0.34 43.76
CA ILE A 14 16.72 0.27 44.09
C ILE A 14 15.92 1.16 43.13
N LEU A 15 16.43 2.35 42.77
CA LEU A 15 15.78 3.26 41.85
C LEU A 15 15.69 2.66 40.43
N ILE A 16 16.78 2.03 39.93
CA ILE A 16 16.79 1.36 38.65
C ILE A 16 15.84 0.16 38.62
N ALA A 17 15.78 -0.64 39.69
CA ALA A 17 14.84 -1.75 39.79
C ALA A 17 13.39 -1.27 39.83
N GLY A 18 13.10 -0.15 40.53
CA GLY A 18 11.76 0.46 40.55
C GLY A 18 11.30 0.99 39.19
N ILE A 19 12.20 1.57 38.40
CA ILE A 19 11.89 2.06 37.05
C ILE A 19 11.62 0.88 36.10
N ILE A 20 12.40 -0.21 36.19
CA ILE A 20 12.19 -1.40 35.33
C ILE A 20 10.86 -2.09 35.67
N LEU A 21 10.50 -2.20 36.94
CA LEU A 21 9.20 -2.76 37.36
C LEU A 21 8.03 -1.86 36.96
N GLY A 22 8.19 -0.53 37.02
CA GLY A 22 7.18 0.44 36.56
C GLY A 22 6.90 0.35 35.08
N VAL A 23 7.94 0.23 34.25
CA VAL A 23 7.81 0.09 32.79
C VAL A 23 7.15 -1.24 32.39
N LEU A 24 7.50 -2.34 33.07
CA LEU A 24 6.84 -3.65 32.82
C LEU A 24 5.36 -3.63 33.27
N GLY A 25 5.04 -2.97 34.37
CA GLY A 25 3.64 -2.81 34.86
C GLY A 25 2.78 -2.00 33.90
N ILE A 26 3.32 -0.94 33.29
CA ILE A 26 2.61 -0.12 32.29
C ILE A 26 2.38 -0.92 31.00
N CYS A 27 3.36 -1.71 30.55
CA CYS A 27 3.20 -2.58 29.36
C CYS A 27 2.11 -3.65 29.57
N VAL A 28 2.03 -4.26 30.76
CA VAL A 28 0.99 -5.26 31.05
C VAL A 28 -0.40 -4.61 31.15
N LEU A 29 -0.51 -3.42 31.72
CA LEU A 29 -1.79 -2.68 31.81
C LEU A 29 -2.27 -2.22 30.44
N THR A 30 -1.38 -1.78 29.55
CA THR A 30 -1.77 -1.40 28.18
C THR A 30 -2.22 -2.59 27.33
N ILE A 31 -1.60 -3.77 27.49
CA ILE A 31 -2.02 -5.00 26.81
C ILE A 31 -3.39 -5.46 27.35
N VAL A 32 -3.63 -5.43 28.67
CA VAL A 32 -4.93 -5.81 29.27
C VAL A 32 -6.03 -4.81 28.86
N PHE A 33 -5.74 -3.50 28.80
CA PHE A 33 -6.70 -2.49 28.33
C PHE A 33 -7.01 -2.65 26.84
N TYR A 34 -6.02 -2.98 26.02
CA TYR A 34 -6.21 -3.25 24.59
C TYR A 34 -7.13 -4.46 24.36
N PHE A 35 -6.93 -5.58 25.11
CA PHE A 35 -7.80 -6.76 25.00
C PHE A 35 -9.22 -6.55 25.55
N ILE A 36 -9.43 -5.71 26.57
CA ILE A 36 -10.76 -5.44 27.13
C ILE A 36 -11.55 -4.46 26.26
N TRP A 37 -10.90 -3.52 25.55
CA TRP A 37 -11.58 -2.50 24.77
C TRP A 37 -11.86 -2.91 23.31
N VAL A 38 -11.11 -3.83 22.76
CA VAL A 38 -11.25 -4.30 21.35
C VAL A 38 -12.16 -5.54 21.23
N ASN A 39 -12.58 -6.18 22.34
CA ASN A 39 -13.41 -7.38 22.25
C ASN A 39 -14.62 -7.35 23.22
N PRO A 40 -15.69 -6.55 22.95
CA PRO A 40 -16.84 -6.43 23.86
C PRO A 40 -17.96 -7.46 23.63
N SER A 41 -17.74 -8.59 22.95
CA SER A 41 -18.79 -9.59 22.69
C SER A 41 -18.47 -10.98 23.21
N GLY A 42 -18.43 -11.10 24.55
CA GLY A 42 -18.52 -12.39 25.24
C GLY A 42 -19.99 -12.81 25.42
N GLN A 43 -20.66 -13.33 24.41
CA GLN A 43 -21.88 -14.13 24.60
C GLN A 43 -21.55 -15.60 24.43
N ARG A 44 -21.70 -16.34 25.52
CA ARG A 44 -21.76 -17.81 25.52
C ARG A 44 -23.01 -18.25 24.77
N ALA A 45 -22.86 -18.96 23.66
CA ALA A 45 -23.91 -19.73 23.07
C ALA A 45 -23.86 -21.16 23.65
N GLU A 46 -24.97 -21.61 24.23
CA GLU A 46 -25.18 -23.01 24.63
C GLU A 46 -25.27 -23.89 23.39
N VAL A 47 -24.57 -25.03 23.45
CA VAL A 47 -24.57 -26.06 22.43
C VAL A 47 -25.87 -26.89 22.56
N GLY A 48 -26.76 -26.72 21.61
CA GLY A 48 -27.88 -27.61 21.40
C GLY A 48 -27.51 -28.67 20.34
N GLU A 49 -27.50 -29.94 20.75
CA GLU A 49 -27.37 -31.07 19.83
C GLU A 49 -28.64 -31.17 18.93
N GLY A 50 -28.44 -31.02 17.62
CA GLY A 50 -29.43 -31.26 16.59
C GLY A 50 -28.81 -31.98 15.41
N THR A 51 -29.15 -33.24 15.24
CA THR A 51 -28.80 -34.12 14.12
C THR A 51 -29.27 -33.56 12.77
N PRO A 52 -28.44 -33.56 11.71
CA PRO A 52 -28.90 -33.12 10.39
C PRO A 52 -29.65 -34.24 9.65
N THR A 53 -30.87 -33.94 9.33
CA THR A 53 -31.68 -34.72 8.38
C THR A 53 -31.36 -34.30 6.96
N ALA A 54 -30.96 -35.26 6.12
CA ALA A 54 -30.71 -35.07 4.71
C ALA A 54 -32.03 -34.76 3.95
N VAL A 55 -32.08 -33.67 3.20
CA VAL A 55 -33.16 -33.36 2.24
C VAL A 55 -32.63 -33.60 0.84
N SER A 56 -33.23 -34.58 0.13
CA SER A 56 -32.94 -34.91 -1.26
C SER A 56 -33.46 -33.84 -2.23
N ALA A 57 -32.66 -33.51 -3.23
CA ALA A 57 -33.04 -32.67 -4.36
C ALA A 57 -33.89 -33.42 -5.37
N PRO A 58 -34.90 -32.80 -6.01
CA PRO A 58 -35.67 -33.46 -7.08
C PRO A 58 -34.92 -33.36 -8.43
N GLU A 59 -34.82 -34.49 -9.10
CA GLU A 59 -34.45 -34.64 -10.51
C GLU A 59 -35.45 -33.92 -11.43
N LEU A 60 -34.96 -33.07 -12.29
CA LEU A 60 -35.67 -32.54 -13.46
C LEU A 60 -35.06 -33.19 -14.71
N ALA A 61 -35.73 -34.26 -15.18
CA ALA A 61 -35.46 -34.79 -16.50
C ALA A 61 -36.12 -33.92 -17.57
N SER A 62 -35.33 -33.28 -18.44
CA SER A 62 -35.82 -32.66 -19.67
C SER A 62 -35.29 -33.41 -20.89
N THR A 63 -36.25 -33.84 -21.67
CA THR A 63 -36.13 -34.52 -22.97
C THR A 63 -35.46 -33.59 -23.97
N LEU A 64 -34.30 -33.97 -24.52
CA LEU A 64 -33.65 -33.27 -25.62
C LEU A 64 -33.99 -33.96 -26.94
N ALA A 65 -34.68 -33.23 -27.81
CA ALA A 65 -34.88 -33.59 -29.19
C ALA A 65 -33.56 -33.36 -29.98
N ALA A 66 -33.16 -34.36 -30.77
CA ALA A 66 -31.99 -34.30 -31.63
C ALA A 66 -32.21 -33.33 -32.79
N GLY A 67 -31.48 -32.18 -32.75
CA GLY A 67 -31.32 -31.30 -33.90
C GLY A 67 -29.86 -31.28 -34.33
N ASN A 68 -29.61 -31.64 -35.61
CA ASN A 68 -28.32 -31.54 -36.26
C ASN A 68 -27.83 -30.11 -36.23
N VAL A 69 -26.82 -29.80 -35.42
CA VAL A 69 -26.09 -28.52 -35.45
C VAL A 69 -24.75 -28.77 -36.10
N THR A 70 -24.61 -28.23 -37.32
CA THR A 70 -23.33 -28.13 -38.02
C THR A 70 -22.40 -27.22 -37.19
N ALA A 71 -21.35 -27.79 -36.61
CA ALA A 71 -20.35 -27.03 -35.86
C ALA A 71 -19.59 -26.08 -36.83
N THR A 72 -19.86 -24.79 -36.71
CA THR A 72 -19.00 -23.75 -37.26
C THR A 72 -17.73 -23.71 -36.40
N PRO A 73 -16.52 -23.72 -36.97
CA PRO A 73 -15.30 -23.60 -36.20
C PRO A 73 -15.29 -22.24 -35.48
N THR A 74 -15.38 -22.26 -34.17
CA THR A 74 -15.16 -21.08 -33.34
C THR A 74 -13.68 -20.74 -33.47
N VAL A 75 -13.37 -19.68 -34.23
CA VAL A 75 -12.04 -19.06 -34.17
C VAL A 75 -11.90 -18.51 -32.77
N GLY A 76 -11.10 -19.19 -31.94
CA GLY A 76 -10.74 -18.68 -30.64
C GLY A 76 -10.07 -17.30 -30.82
N VAL A 77 -10.71 -16.27 -30.29
CA VAL A 77 -10.08 -14.96 -30.15
C VAL A 77 -8.95 -15.14 -29.16
N VAL A 78 -7.74 -15.34 -29.69
CA VAL A 78 -6.52 -15.25 -28.91
C VAL A 78 -6.39 -13.78 -28.54
N THR A 79 -6.84 -13.41 -27.35
CA THR A 79 -6.50 -12.12 -26.76
C THR A 79 -4.98 -12.11 -26.66
N PRO A 80 -4.28 -11.17 -27.32
CA PRO A 80 -2.83 -11.10 -27.20
C PRO A 80 -2.49 -10.89 -25.73
N THR A 81 -1.77 -11.84 -25.14
CA THR A 81 -1.12 -11.63 -23.84
C THR A 81 -0.20 -10.42 -24.03
N PRO A 82 -0.29 -9.36 -23.22
CA PRO A 82 0.62 -8.25 -23.33
C PRO A 82 2.05 -8.78 -23.19
N SER A 83 2.82 -8.74 -24.26
CA SER A 83 4.21 -9.14 -24.28
C SER A 83 5.03 -8.03 -23.60
N PHE A 84 5.39 -8.22 -22.34
CA PHE A 84 6.50 -7.47 -21.74
C PHE A 84 7.80 -8.02 -22.34
N SER A 85 8.84 -7.19 -22.38
CA SER A 85 10.17 -7.64 -22.81
C SER A 85 10.94 -8.13 -21.57
N GLU A 86 11.35 -9.40 -21.56
CA GLU A 86 12.19 -9.98 -20.49
C GLU A 86 13.53 -9.21 -20.35
N ASP A 87 14.01 -8.61 -21.42
CA ASP A 87 15.23 -7.80 -21.47
C ASP A 87 14.96 -6.30 -21.35
N ALA A 88 13.75 -5.87 -20.95
CA ALA A 88 13.42 -4.46 -20.84
C ALA A 88 14.36 -3.80 -19.81
N PRO A 89 15.00 -2.67 -20.16
CA PRO A 89 15.85 -1.94 -19.22
C PRO A 89 15.02 -1.37 -18.07
N LEU A 90 15.59 -1.37 -16.87
CA LEU A 90 15.02 -0.71 -15.71
C LEU A 90 15.27 0.80 -15.81
N ASN A 91 14.28 1.54 -16.29
CA ASN A 91 14.37 2.98 -16.55
C ASN A 91 13.63 3.82 -15.50
N GLY A 92 14.10 5.05 -15.30
CA GLY A 92 13.49 6.03 -14.40
C GLY A 92 14.03 5.95 -12.98
N GLN A 93 13.26 6.47 -12.05
CA GLN A 93 13.62 6.53 -10.63
C GLN A 93 12.50 5.96 -9.77
N ILE A 94 12.88 5.37 -8.64
CA ILE A 94 11.98 4.85 -7.61
C ILE A 94 12.22 5.65 -6.33
N VAL A 95 11.15 6.27 -5.80
CA VAL A 95 11.14 6.87 -4.47
C VAL A 95 10.53 5.86 -3.50
N PHE A 96 11.05 5.79 -2.28
CA PHE A 96 10.61 4.82 -1.28
C PHE A 96 10.88 5.31 0.14
N THR A 97 10.26 4.67 1.11
CA THR A 97 10.56 4.90 2.53
C THR A 97 11.76 4.04 2.93
N CYS A 98 12.75 4.62 3.58
CA CYS A 98 13.94 3.96 4.09
C CYS A 98 14.10 4.20 5.59
N PHE A 99 14.40 3.14 6.36
CA PHE A 99 14.60 3.24 7.80
C PHE A 99 16.06 3.57 8.11
N ILE A 100 16.31 4.79 8.54
CA ILE A 100 17.66 5.32 8.83
C ILE A 100 17.67 5.94 10.23
N GLN A 101 18.65 5.56 11.06
CA GLN A 101 18.81 6.08 12.42
C GLN A 101 17.52 6.01 13.28
N GLN A 102 16.81 4.89 13.19
CA GLN A 102 15.57 4.63 13.93
C GLN A 102 14.35 5.46 13.49
N ILE A 103 14.41 6.13 12.34
CA ILE A 103 13.34 6.99 11.81
C ILE A 103 13.12 6.65 10.33
N ASP A 104 11.85 6.62 9.91
CA ASP A 104 11.49 6.52 8.49
C ASP A 104 11.81 7.83 7.78
N GLN A 105 12.56 7.73 6.71
CA GLN A 105 12.95 8.81 5.81
C GLN A 105 12.56 8.49 4.37
N ILE A 106 12.63 9.47 3.50
CA ILE A 106 12.46 9.25 2.07
C ILE A 106 13.81 9.07 1.41
N CYS A 107 13.93 7.98 0.65
CA CYS A 107 15.06 7.70 -0.22
C CYS A 107 14.61 7.67 -1.69
N ILE A 108 15.58 7.80 -2.58
CA ILE A 108 15.40 7.67 -4.02
C ILE A 108 16.58 6.89 -4.62
N MET A 109 16.32 6.13 -5.67
CA MET A 109 17.33 5.42 -6.45
C MET A 109 16.95 5.39 -7.93
N ASN A 110 17.90 5.06 -8.78
CA ASN A 110 17.58 4.65 -10.16
C ASN A 110 16.81 3.32 -10.12
N ALA A 111 16.01 3.08 -11.13
CA ALA A 111 15.20 1.87 -11.21
C ALA A 111 16.02 0.57 -11.31
N ASP A 112 17.29 0.64 -11.69
CA ASP A 112 18.25 -0.47 -11.69
C ASP A 112 18.88 -0.76 -10.31
N GLY A 113 18.50 -0.01 -9.27
CA GLY A 113 19.02 -0.09 -7.90
C GLY A 113 20.27 0.77 -7.65
N THR A 114 20.83 1.42 -8.67
CA THR A 114 21.99 2.30 -8.52
C THR A 114 21.61 3.66 -7.94
N ASN A 115 22.61 4.44 -7.47
CA ASN A 115 22.46 5.80 -6.95
C ASN A 115 21.42 5.93 -5.80
N ARG A 116 21.25 4.89 -4.98
CA ARG A 116 20.44 4.96 -3.76
C ARG A 116 20.96 6.07 -2.85
N ARG A 117 20.10 7.01 -2.48
CA ARG A 117 20.43 8.12 -1.59
C ARG A 117 19.22 8.58 -0.78
N GLN A 118 19.47 9.10 0.40
CA GLN A 118 18.50 9.77 1.25
C GLN A 118 18.10 11.12 0.65
N VAL A 119 16.81 11.47 0.76
CA VAL A 119 16.23 12.75 0.31
C VAL A 119 15.85 13.64 1.48
N THR A 120 15.21 13.06 2.52
CA THR A 120 14.81 13.81 3.72
C THR A 120 15.77 13.52 4.86
N GLU A 121 16.13 14.56 5.62
CA GLU A 121 16.95 14.50 6.84
C GLU A 121 16.18 15.20 7.95
N SER A 122 15.09 14.57 8.41
CA SER A 122 14.18 15.10 9.42
C SER A 122 14.29 14.28 10.71
N ASP A 123 14.15 14.94 11.86
CA ASP A 123 13.99 14.27 13.16
C ASP A 123 12.60 13.64 13.33
N ALA A 124 11.72 13.79 12.34
CA ALA A 124 10.37 13.26 12.33
C ALA A 124 10.18 12.22 11.21
N THR A 125 9.34 11.22 11.48
CA THR A 125 8.94 10.20 10.50
C THR A 125 8.38 10.81 9.23
N THR A 126 8.92 10.37 8.09
CA THR A 126 8.46 10.71 6.74
C THR A 126 8.23 9.45 5.92
N PHE A 127 7.06 9.30 5.27
CA PHE A 127 6.73 8.11 4.47
C PHE A 127 5.68 8.42 3.40
N TYR A 128 5.21 7.41 2.65
CA TYR A 128 4.22 7.53 1.59
C TYR A 128 4.62 8.53 0.50
N ALA A 129 5.84 8.41 0.01
CA ALA A 129 6.30 9.30 -1.05
C ALA A 129 5.75 8.91 -2.42
N SER A 130 5.55 9.91 -3.26
CA SER A 130 5.34 9.79 -4.71
C SER A 130 6.18 10.82 -5.45
N LEU A 131 6.68 10.44 -6.63
CA LEU A 131 7.48 11.30 -7.49
C LEU A 131 6.58 11.93 -8.55
N SER A 132 6.75 13.23 -8.81
CA SER A 132 5.98 13.95 -9.82
C SER A 132 6.30 13.49 -11.23
N VAL A 133 5.36 13.70 -12.15
CA VAL A 133 5.63 13.65 -13.58
C VAL A 133 6.74 14.64 -13.91
N GLY A 134 7.78 14.19 -14.61
CA GLY A 134 8.97 15.01 -14.87
C GLY A 134 10.06 14.91 -13.78
N LEU A 135 9.80 14.16 -12.69
CA LEU A 135 10.79 13.79 -11.67
C LEU A 135 11.42 14.98 -10.92
N ASP A 136 10.74 16.10 -10.82
CA ASP A 136 11.26 17.36 -10.24
C ASP A 136 10.83 17.61 -8.79
N MET A 137 9.75 16.95 -8.33
CA MET A 137 9.21 17.06 -6.98
C MET A 137 8.81 15.71 -6.42
N ILE A 138 8.99 15.53 -5.12
CA ILE A 138 8.50 14.40 -4.32
C ILE A 138 7.44 14.94 -3.37
N TYR A 139 6.25 14.36 -3.40
CA TYR A 139 5.19 14.60 -2.42
C TYR A 139 5.22 13.48 -1.39
N LEU A 140 5.09 13.82 -0.11
CA LEU A 140 5.24 12.85 0.99
C LEU A 140 4.41 13.24 2.20
N SER A 141 4.21 12.29 3.10
CA SER A 141 3.61 12.52 4.41
C SER A 141 4.72 12.66 5.46
N SER A 142 4.70 13.74 6.26
CA SER A 142 5.67 13.98 7.32
C SER A 142 5.00 14.40 8.62
N ARG A 143 5.53 13.92 9.75
CA ARG A 143 5.10 14.30 11.10
C ARG A 143 5.86 15.49 11.67
N GLU A 144 6.66 16.19 10.87
CA GLU A 144 7.48 17.35 11.24
C GLU A 144 6.71 18.43 12.04
N SER A 145 5.40 18.56 11.75
CA SER A 145 4.52 19.52 12.44
C SER A 145 3.68 18.94 13.58
N GLY A 146 4.03 17.75 14.09
CA GLY A 146 3.32 17.03 15.14
C GLY A 146 2.23 16.07 14.67
N GLN A 147 1.49 16.40 13.60
CA GLN A 147 0.57 15.53 12.88
C GLN A 147 1.11 15.28 11.48
N PHE A 148 0.72 14.15 10.86
CA PHE A 148 1.11 13.91 9.47
C PHE A 148 0.45 14.92 8.55
N GLN A 149 1.27 15.62 7.81
CA GLN A 149 0.86 16.61 6.82
C GLN A 149 1.55 16.30 5.49
N ILE A 150 1.00 16.83 4.40
CA ILE A 150 1.64 16.70 3.10
C ILE A 150 2.73 17.76 2.96
N TYR A 151 3.89 17.29 2.55
CA TYR A 151 5.05 18.08 2.21
C TYR A 151 5.46 17.82 0.75
N ALA A 152 6.18 18.76 0.19
CA ALA A 152 6.88 18.60 -1.07
C ALA A 152 8.37 18.88 -0.87
N VAL A 153 9.22 18.16 -1.60
CA VAL A 153 10.68 18.31 -1.57
C VAL A 153 11.24 18.00 -2.97
N ARG A 154 12.33 18.69 -3.35
CA ARG A 154 13.04 18.29 -4.58
C ARG A 154 13.78 16.97 -4.37
N PRO A 155 14.01 16.17 -5.43
CA PRO A 155 14.81 14.95 -5.31
C PRO A 155 16.20 15.14 -4.69
N ASN A 156 16.79 16.34 -4.77
CA ASN A 156 18.07 16.66 -4.13
C ASN A 156 17.97 17.08 -2.65
N GLY A 157 16.80 16.91 -2.02
CA GLY A 157 16.53 17.27 -0.62
C GLY A 157 16.24 18.74 -0.36
N LYS A 158 16.34 19.62 -1.39
CA LYS A 158 16.05 21.05 -1.23
C LYS A 158 14.56 21.36 -1.31
N GLU A 159 14.19 22.55 -0.81
CA GLU A 159 12.82 23.08 -0.86
C GLU A 159 11.81 22.17 -0.12
N PHE A 160 12.19 21.61 1.04
CA PHE A 160 11.28 20.86 1.92
C PHE A 160 10.20 21.79 2.47
N LYS A 161 8.98 21.71 1.94
CA LYS A 161 7.90 22.65 2.19
C LYS A 161 6.62 21.93 2.60
N ARG A 162 6.01 22.35 3.72
CA ARG A 162 4.68 21.90 4.14
C ARG A 162 3.59 22.52 3.25
N LEU A 163 2.68 21.68 2.75
CA LEU A 163 1.56 22.09 1.89
C LEU A 163 0.23 22.13 2.66
N THR A 164 -0.11 21.11 3.46
CA THR A 164 -1.35 21.12 4.25
C THR A 164 -1.13 21.73 5.63
N ARG A 165 -2.10 22.54 6.12
CA ARG A 165 -2.00 23.30 7.37
C ARG A 165 -3.29 23.25 8.21
N VAL A 166 -4.17 22.27 7.95
CA VAL A 166 -5.41 22.07 8.69
C VAL A 166 -5.25 20.92 9.68
N SER A 167 -6.16 20.82 10.66
CA SER A 167 -6.17 19.73 11.63
C SER A 167 -6.46 18.37 10.97
N GLY A 168 -5.98 17.29 11.59
CA GLY A 168 -6.05 15.93 11.08
C GLY A 168 -4.79 15.52 10.33
N SER A 169 -4.62 14.21 10.16
CA SER A 169 -3.46 13.64 9.49
C SER A 169 -3.77 13.33 8.03
N PHE A 170 -2.83 13.64 7.14
CA PHE A 170 -2.91 13.37 5.70
C PHE A 170 -1.85 12.38 5.26
N TYR A 171 -2.22 11.48 4.34
CA TYR A 171 -1.39 10.36 3.90
C TYR A 171 -1.45 10.14 2.39
N ALA A 172 -0.44 9.43 1.87
CA ALA A 172 -0.37 8.91 0.51
C ALA A 172 -0.66 9.94 -0.59
N PRO A 173 0.09 11.07 -0.62
CA PRO A 173 -0.08 12.07 -1.67
C PRO A 173 0.42 11.55 -3.02
N GLU A 174 -0.30 11.87 -4.09
CA GLU A 174 0.14 11.62 -5.47
C GLU A 174 -0.30 12.77 -6.39
N LEU A 175 0.65 13.30 -7.17
CA LEU A 175 0.36 14.34 -8.16
C LEU A 175 -0.33 13.71 -9.37
N SER A 176 -1.40 14.36 -9.88
CA SER A 176 -2.06 13.94 -11.12
C SER A 176 -1.09 13.99 -12.30
N PRO A 177 -1.28 13.16 -13.34
CA PRO A 177 -0.43 13.17 -14.55
C PRO A 177 -0.37 14.54 -15.24
N SER A 178 -1.46 15.32 -15.16
CA SER A 178 -1.51 16.69 -15.69
C SER A 178 -0.77 17.73 -14.86
N GLY A 179 -0.29 17.35 -13.65
CA GLY A 179 0.33 18.29 -12.70
C GLY A 179 -0.66 19.25 -12.02
N GLY A 180 -1.96 19.11 -12.26
CA GLY A 180 -2.97 20.06 -11.79
C GLY A 180 -3.48 19.84 -10.38
N TRP A 181 -3.41 18.62 -9.85
CA TRP A 181 -3.98 18.23 -8.57
C TRP A 181 -3.09 17.23 -7.82
N VAL A 182 -3.08 17.31 -6.50
CA VAL A 182 -2.54 16.29 -5.60
C VAL A 182 -3.70 15.58 -4.92
N VAL A 183 -3.83 14.27 -5.11
CA VAL A 183 -4.76 13.43 -4.35
C VAL A 183 -4.09 12.94 -3.07
N MET A 184 -4.85 12.79 -1.99
CA MET A 184 -4.37 12.26 -0.72
C MET A 184 -5.53 11.71 0.11
N ALA A 185 -5.24 10.89 1.12
CA ALA A 185 -6.21 10.49 2.13
C ALA A 185 -6.09 11.39 3.36
N LYS A 186 -7.22 11.76 3.97
CA LYS A 186 -7.29 12.34 5.31
C LYS A 186 -7.88 11.33 6.27
N ASP A 187 -7.19 11.11 7.38
CA ASP A 187 -7.55 10.10 8.37
C ASP A 187 -8.99 10.26 8.87
N GLY A 188 -9.81 9.22 8.69
CA GLY A 188 -11.22 9.20 9.06
C GLY A 188 -12.17 10.05 8.19
N GLU A 189 -11.65 10.81 7.22
CA GLU A 189 -12.43 11.77 6.43
C GLU A 189 -12.39 11.51 4.90
N GLY A 190 -11.70 10.44 4.44
CA GLY A 190 -11.71 10.00 3.05
C GLY A 190 -10.66 10.64 2.17
N ILE A 191 -10.96 10.72 0.87
CA ILE A 191 -10.03 11.21 -0.16
C ILE A 191 -10.23 12.71 -0.39
N TRP A 192 -9.11 13.40 -0.48
CA TRP A 192 -9.03 14.85 -0.65
C TRP A 192 -8.18 15.22 -1.87
N LEU A 193 -8.47 16.38 -2.43
CA LEU A 193 -7.69 17.03 -3.49
C LEU A 193 -7.17 18.39 -3.01
N MET A 194 -6.00 18.77 -3.52
CA MET A 194 -5.48 20.14 -3.42
C MET A 194 -4.68 20.50 -4.68
N LYS A 195 -4.42 21.78 -4.88
CA LYS A 195 -3.43 22.25 -5.87
C LYS A 195 -2.01 21.93 -5.40
N PRO A 196 -1.02 21.78 -6.30
CA PRO A 196 0.38 21.50 -5.93
C PRO A 196 1.03 22.55 -5.01
N ASP A 197 0.50 23.77 -4.97
CA ASP A 197 0.93 24.84 -4.08
C ASP A 197 0.32 24.76 -2.67
N GLY A 198 -0.60 23.81 -2.42
CA GLY A 198 -1.33 23.62 -1.17
C GLY A 198 -2.68 24.35 -1.09
N THR A 199 -3.08 25.09 -2.14
CA THR A 199 -4.37 25.78 -2.19
C THR A 199 -5.52 24.86 -2.62
N ASN A 200 -6.75 25.34 -2.47
CA ASN A 200 -7.97 24.64 -2.91
C ASN A 200 -8.11 23.21 -2.35
N LEU A 201 -7.77 23.03 -1.06
CA LEU A 201 -7.88 21.77 -0.34
C LEU A 201 -9.37 21.46 -0.05
N HIS A 202 -9.88 20.32 -0.56
CA HIS A 202 -11.27 19.90 -0.37
C HIS A 202 -11.41 18.38 -0.45
N ALA A 203 -12.45 17.84 0.20
CA ALA A 203 -12.80 16.42 0.16
C ALA A 203 -13.56 16.09 -1.16
N ILE A 204 -13.32 14.88 -1.68
CA ILE A 204 -14.07 14.30 -2.80
C ILE A 204 -14.78 13.00 -2.42
N THR A 205 -14.46 12.43 -1.25
CA THR A 205 -15.27 11.38 -0.61
C THR A 205 -15.48 11.74 0.87
N ASP A 206 -16.43 11.08 1.54
CA ASP A 206 -16.80 11.29 2.94
C ASP A 206 -16.65 10.04 3.81
N ALA A 207 -16.10 8.98 3.25
CA ALA A 207 -15.89 7.70 3.93
C ALA A 207 -14.44 7.56 4.41
N ASN A 208 -14.17 6.55 5.22
CA ASN A 208 -12.82 6.19 5.64
C ASN A 208 -12.07 5.49 4.48
N ASP A 209 -11.78 6.24 3.43
CA ASP A 209 -11.08 5.82 2.23
C ASP A 209 -9.59 6.15 2.35
N ILE A 210 -8.72 5.27 1.86
CA ILE A 210 -7.26 5.39 2.02
C ILE A 210 -6.52 5.04 0.73
N ASP A 211 -5.24 5.42 0.68
CA ASP A 211 -4.27 5.02 -0.35
C ASP A 211 -4.73 5.32 -1.80
N PRO A 212 -5.15 6.56 -2.11
CA PRO A 212 -5.54 6.93 -3.46
C PRO A 212 -4.37 6.91 -4.43
N THR A 213 -4.66 6.58 -5.71
CA THR A 213 -3.69 6.65 -6.81
C THR A 213 -4.39 7.01 -8.13
N TRP A 214 -3.76 7.88 -8.92
CA TRP A 214 -4.26 8.32 -10.22
C TRP A 214 -4.09 7.26 -11.32
N SER A 215 -5.08 7.13 -12.21
CA SER A 215 -4.88 6.48 -13.52
C SER A 215 -3.84 7.25 -14.34
N ALA A 216 -3.24 6.58 -15.33
CA ALA A 216 -2.17 7.16 -16.13
C ALA A 216 -2.62 8.38 -16.96
N ASP A 217 -3.88 8.43 -17.35
CA ASP A 217 -4.52 9.54 -18.07
C ASP A 217 -5.10 10.63 -17.13
N GLY A 218 -5.11 10.36 -15.80
CA GLY A 218 -5.68 11.27 -14.79
C GLY A 218 -7.20 11.35 -14.76
N SER A 219 -7.91 10.48 -15.47
CA SER A 219 -9.38 10.48 -15.52
C SER A 219 -10.02 9.80 -14.32
N MET A 220 -9.30 8.88 -13.66
CA MET A 220 -9.79 8.07 -12.56
C MET A 220 -8.84 8.05 -11.36
N ILE A 221 -9.39 7.69 -10.20
CA ILE A 221 -8.66 7.46 -8.95
C ILE A 221 -9.05 6.06 -8.45
N ALA A 222 -8.04 5.20 -8.16
CA ALA A 222 -8.24 3.97 -7.40
C ALA A 222 -7.91 4.23 -5.93
N PHE A 223 -8.64 3.57 -5.02
CA PHE A 223 -8.47 3.74 -3.58
C PHE A 223 -8.97 2.51 -2.82
N ALA A 224 -8.52 2.33 -1.59
CA ALA A 224 -9.02 1.28 -0.70
C ALA A 224 -10.09 1.83 0.23
N SER A 225 -11.18 1.08 0.43
CA SER A 225 -12.32 1.47 1.25
C SER A 225 -12.96 0.28 1.95
N SER A 226 -13.46 0.49 3.16
CA SER A 226 -14.26 -0.49 3.91
C SER A 226 -15.78 -0.25 3.79
N ARG A 227 -16.23 0.58 2.84
CA ARG A 227 -17.65 0.94 2.66
C ARG A 227 -18.58 -0.24 2.37
N SER A 228 -18.06 -1.35 1.84
CA SER A 228 -18.81 -2.59 1.59
C SER A 228 -18.70 -3.62 2.73
N GLY A 229 -18.20 -3.21 3.92
CA GLY A 229 -18.04 -4.05 5.10
C GLY A 229 -16.58 -4.42 5.38
N THR A 230 -15.90 -5.07 4.46
CA THR A 230 -14.45 -5.35 4.51
C THR A 230 -13.70 -4.44 3.55
N ARG A 231 -12.40 -4.25 3.77
CA ARG A 231 -11.57 -3.42 2.88
C ARG A 231 -11.52 -4.02 1.48
N GLN A 232 -11.83 -3.21 0.48
CA GLN A 232 -11.80 -3.55 -0.93
C GLN A 232 -11.16 -2.42 -1.75
N LEU A 233 -10.76 -2.74 -2.98
CA LEU A 233 -10.30 -1.78 -3.96
C LEU A 233 -11.51 -1.22 -4.71
N PHE A 234 -11.55 0.10 -4.86
CA PHE A 234 -12.54 0.85 -5.59
C PHE A 234 -11.89 1.75 -6.62
N VAL A 235 -12.64 2.14 -7.62
CA VAL A 235 -12.29 3.18 -8.57
C VAL A 235 -13.40 4.22 -8.64
N MET A 236 -13.04 5.46 -8.97
CA MET A 236 -13.97 6.57 -9.19
C MET A 236 -13.44 7.51 -10.26
N ASN A 237 -14.30 8.37 -10.78
CA ASN A 237 -13.86 9.48 -11.60
C ASN A 237 -12.98 10.47 -10.80
N ALA A 238 -12.16 11.24 -11.49
CA ALA A 238 -11.27 12.24 -10.87
C ALA A 238 -11.99 13.28 -9.98
N ASP A 239 -13.26 13.52 -10.22
CA ASP A 239 -14.12 14.44 -9.44
C ASP A 239 -14.80 13.78 -8.23
N GLY A 240 -14.53 12.51 -7.94
CA GLY A 240 -15.15 11.74 -6.86
C GLY A 240 -16.45 11.05 -7.22
N SER A 241 -16.99 11.24 -8.43
CA SER A 241 -18.22 10.59 -8.89
C SER A 241 -18.00 9.16 -9.37
N ASN A 242 -19.10 8.42 -9.59
CA ASN A 242 -19.09 7.07 -10.20
C ASN A 242 -18.22 6.05 -9.47
N ILE A 243 -18.35 5.93 -8.16
CA ILE A 243 -17.60 4.98 -7.34
C ILE A 243 -18.02 3.54 -7.65
N GLN A 244 -17.06 2.69 -8.01
CA GLN A 244 -17.29 1.28 -8.34
C GLN A 244 -16.31 0.38 -7.58
N GLN A 245 -16.81 -0.74 -7.05
CA GLN A 245 -15.99 -1.74 -6.39
C GLN A 245 -15.31 -2.64 -7.43
N VAL A 246 -14.00 -2.85 -7.29
CA VAL A 246 -13.19 -3.67 -8.19
C VAL A 246 -12.93 -5.06 -7.62
N THR A 247 -12.69 -5.17 -6.30
CA THR A 247 -12.36 -6.45 -5.64
C THR A 247 -13.46 -6.90 -4.68
N ASN A 248 -13.52 -8.23 -4.48
CA ASN A 248 -14.29 -8.85 -3.40
C ASN A 248 -13.43 -9.98 -2.78
N LEU A 249 -12.47 -9.58 -1.94
CA LEU A 249 -11.45 -10.46 -1.38
C LEU A 249 -11.43 -10.37 0.14
N GLU A 250 -11.04 -11.47 0.77
CA GLU A 250 -10.65 -11.43 2.18
C GLU A 250 -9.26 -10.81 2.33
N ASN A 251 -9.06 -10.01 3.40
CA ASN A 251 -7.76 -9.43 3.76
C ASN A 251 -7.10 -8.61 2.63
N MET A 252 -7.90 -7.86 1.85
CA MET A 252 -7.37 -6.89 0.91
C MET A 252 -6.60 -5.82 1.68
N GLY A 253 -5.37 -5.51 1.25
CA GLY A 253 -4.54 -4.45 1.82
C GLY A 253 -4.97 -3.05 1.36
N GLY A 254 -4.07 -2.10 1.48
CA GLY A 254 -4.20 -0.77 0.87
C GLY A 254 -3.42 -0.69 -0.44
N ARG A 255 -2.91 0.46 -0.73
CA ARG A 255 -1.93 0.80 -1.78
C ARG A 255 -1.98 -0.02 -3.07
N SER A 256 -2.57 0.55 -4.08
CA SER A 256 -2.63 0.00 -5.43
C SER A 256 -1.82 0.86 -6.41
N SER A 257 -1.65 0.37 -7.64
CA SER A 257 -1.03 1.09 -8.73
C SER A 257 -1.68 0.69 -10.06
N TRP A 258 -1.92 1.66 -10.92
CA TRP A 258 -2.45 1.47 -12.26
C TRP A 258 -1.37 1.00 -13.22
N SER A 259 -1.72 0.10 -14.14
CA SER A 259 -0.91 -0.15 -15.32
C SER A 259 -0.88 1.11 -16.21
N PRO A 260 0.20 1.36 -16.98
CA PRO A 260 0.32 2.56 -17.80
C PRO A 260 -0.77 2.70 -18.89
N ASP A 261 -1.31 1.57 -19.36
CA ASP A 261 -2.42 1.52 -20.32
C ASP A 261 -3.80 1.76 -19.68
N GLY A 262 -3.86 1.92 -18.34
CA GLY A 262 -5.09 2.16 -17.59
C GLY A 262 -6.05 0.97 -17.51
N THR A 263 -5.67 -0.22 -17.97
CA THR A 263 -6.58 -1.39 -18.04
C THR A 263 -6.56 -2.26 -16.80
N LYS A 264 -5.50 -2.17 -15.97
CA LYS A 264 -5.27 -3.03 -14.82
C LYS A 264 -4.87 -2.26 -13.57
N LEU A 265 -5.11 -2.90 -12.43
CA LEU A 265 -4.63 -2.49 -11.13
C LEU A 265 -3.80 -3.60 -10.50
N THR A 266 -2.64 -3.25 -9.93
CA THR A 266 -1.90 -4.12 -9.03
C THR A 266 -2.10 -3.66 -7.60
N PHE A 267 -2.20 -4.61 -6.67
CA PHE A 267 -2.43 -4.38 -5.24
C PHE A 267 -1.90 -5.57 -4.43
N TYR A 268 -2.01 -5.52 -3.10
CA TYR A 268 -1.64 -6.64 -2.26
C TYR A 268 -2.83 -7.12 -1.40
N ALA A 269 -2.87 -8.44 -1.15
CA ALA A 269 -3.86 -9.06 -0.30
C ALA A 269 -3.28 -10.30 0.40
N GLY A 270 -3.97 -10.77 1.43
CA GLY A 270 -3.59 -11.94 2.22
C GLY A 270 -3.43 -11.63 3.69
N PRO A 271 -3.31 -12.68 4.54
CA PRO A 271 -3.11 -12.51 5.97
C PRO A 271 -1.75 -11.86 6.25
N GLU A 272 -1.63 -11.22 7.40
CA GLU A 272 -0.38 -10.64 7.88
C GLU A 272 0.76 -11.66 7.84
N ALA A 273 1.97 -11.20 7.49
CA ALA A 273 3.17 -12.00 7.24
C ALA A 273 3.09 -12.99 6.05
N ASN A 274 2.00 -13.00 5.30
CA ASN A 274 1.85 -13.80 4.07
C ASN A 274 1.01 -13.08 3.01
N ARG A 275 1.19 -11.76 2.91
CA ARG A 275 0.54 -10.95 1.88
C ARG A 275 1.23 -11.17 0.53
N ASN A 276 0.45 -11.10 -0.53
CA ASN A 276 0.93 -11.32 -1.88
C ASN A 276 0.48 -10.19 -2.81
N ILE A 277 1.22 -10.01 -3.89
CA ILE A 277 0.89 -9.07 -4.96
C ILE A 277 -0.06 -9.75 -5.94
N TYR A 278 -1.08 -9.01 -6.34
CA TYR A 278 -2.09 -9.41 -7.31
C TYR A 278 -2.21 -8.37 -8.42
N VAL A 279 -2.72 -8.81 -9.56
CA VAL A 279 -3.17 -7.94 -10.64
C VAL A 279 -4.61 -8.30 -11.00
N ILE A 280 -5.42 -7.30 -11.34
CA ILE A 280 -6.82 -7.44 -11.73
C ILE A 280 -7.14 -6.43 -12.83
N ASN A 281 -8.06 -6.75 -13.73
CA ASN A 281 -8.62 -5.75 -14.64
C ASN A 281 -9.46 -4.72 -13.86
N VAL A 282 -9.53 -3.49 -14.35
CA VAL A 282 -10.30 -2.40 -13.71
C VAL A 282 -11.79 -2.73 -13.57
N ASP A 283 -12.33 -3.58 -14.47
CA ASP A 283 -13.71 -4.08 -14.41
C ASP A 283 -13.92 -5.23 -13.38
N GLY A 284 -12.89 -5.59 -12.61
CA GLY A 284 -12.95 -6.66 -11.60
C GLY A 284 -12.72 -8.07 -12.14
N THR A 285 -12.45 -8.24 -13.42
CA THR A 285 -12.18 -9.53 -14.05
C THR A 285 -10.68 -9.90 -14.02
N ASN A 286 -10.35 -11.15 -14.35
CA ASN A 286 -8.97 -11.65 -14.53
C ASN A 286 -8.04 -11.37 -13.33
N LEU A 287 -8.49 -11.69 -12.12
CA LEU A 287 -7.66 -11.66 -10.92
C LEU A 287 -6.55 -12.71 -11.00
N VAL A 288 -5.29 -12.28 -10.91
CA VAL A 288 -4.10 -13.14 -10.92
C VAL A 288 -3.21 -12.82 -9.73
N GLN A 289 -2.76 -13.85 -9.01
CA GLN A 289 -1.73 -13.73 -7.97
C GLN A 289 -0.34 -13.79 -8.62
N LEU A 290 0.51 -12.79 -8.35
CA LEU A 290 1.85 -12.67 -8.94
C LEU A 290 2.97 -13.20 -8.03
N THR A 291 2.80 -13.14 -6.71
CA THR A 291 3.80 -13.63 -5.74
C THR A 291 3.20 -14.71 -4.86
N ASN A 292 4.06 -15.57 -4.30
CA ASN A 292 3.66 -16.63 -3.37
C ASN A 292 4.63 -16.70 -2.18
N GLY A 293 4.23 -16.14 -1.04
CA GLY A 293 5.05 -16.03 0.17
C GLY A 293 6.01 -14.84 0.16
N GLY A 294 6.66 -14.56 1.30
CA GLY A 294 7.64 -13.47 1.45
C GLY A 294 7.06 -12.15 1.92
N ASP A 295 5.78 -12.10 2.31
CA ASP A 295 5.08 -10.89 2.79
C ASP A 295 5.33 -9.67 1.90
N ASN A 296 4.59 -9.58 0.79
CA ASN A 296 4.79 -8.60 -0.27
C ASN A 296 3.74 -7.51 -0.23
N LEU A 297 4.16 -6.24 -0.37
CA LEU A 297 3.34 -5.05 -0.13
C LEU A 297 3.59 -3.97 -1.17
N GLY A 298 2.62 -3.05 -1.28
CA GLY A 298 2.76 -1.75 -1.90
C GLY A 298 3.32 -1.77 -3.33
N PRO A 299 2.71 -2.48 -4.26
CA PRO A 299 3.20 -2.56 -5.64
C PRO A 299 3.11 -1.21 -6.36
N SER A 300 4.01 -1.02 -7.34
CA SER A 300 4.05 0.14 -8.22
C SER A 300 4.50 -0.25 -9.62
N TRP A 301 3.65 -0.01 -10.63
CA TRP A 301 3.99 -0.22 -12.03
C TRP A 301 5.09 0.73 -12.50
N SER A 302 5.98 0.23 -13.36
CA SER A 302 6.87 1.07 -14.16
C SER A 302 6.10 1.85 -15.23
N PRO A 303 6.56 3.04 -15.65
CA PRO A 303 5.87 3.84 -16.68
C PRO A 303 5.77 3.15 -18.04
N ASP A 304 6.68 2.26 -18.37
CA ASP A 304 6.71 1.47 -19.61
C ASP A 304 5.90 0.16 -19.53
N GLY A 305 5.39 -0.19 -18.34
CA GLY A 305 4.57 -1.38 -18.13
C GLY A 305 5.33 -2.71 -18.11
N ASN A 306 6.66 -2.69 -18.17
CA ASN A 306 7.46 -3.92 -18.21
C ASN A 306 7.80 -4.47 -16.81
N TRP A 307 7.63 -3.64 -15.75
CA TRP A 307 8.04 -3.98 -14.40
C TRP A 307 7.00 -3.56 -13.36
N ILE A 308 7.01 -4.29 -12.23
CA ILE A 308 6.29 -3.93 -11.00
C ILE A 308 7.32 -3.90 -9.87
N ALA A 309 7.53 -2.74 -9.25
CA ALA A 309 8.28 -2.62 -8.00
C ALA A 309 7.37 -2.95 -6.81
N PHE A 310 7.89 -3.57 -5.76
CA PHE A 310 7.14 -3.91 -4.55
C PHE A 310 8.07 -4.07 -3.36
N THR A 311 7.52 -3.99 -2.16
CA THR A 311 8.22 -4.35 -0.92
C THR A 311 8.11 -5.84 -0.68
N SER A 312 9.21 -6.49 -0.27
CA SER A 312 9.19 -7.90 0.14
C SER A 312 10.01 -8.11 1.41
N PHE A 313 9.51 -8.97 2.31
CA PHE A 313 10.20 -9.36 3.53
C PHE A 313 10.91 -10.71 3.42
N ARG A 314 11.08 -11.25 2.22
CA ARG A 314 11.62 -12.59 1.98
C ARG A 314 13.07 -12.80 2.45
N ASP A 315 13.85 -11.72 2.57
CA ASP A 315 15.25 -11.73 3.00
C ASP A 315 15.45 -11.44 4.50
N GLY A 316 14.32 -11.33 5.27
CA GLY A 316 14.34 -11.11 6.72
C GLY A 316 14.21 -9.65 7.15
N ASN A 317 14.25 -8.71 6.21
CA ASN A 317 13.89 -7.28 6.36
C ASN A 317 13.11 -6.82 5.13
N ASN A 318 12.52 -5.64 5.20
CA ASN A 318 11.84 -5.07 4.03
C ASN A 318 12.87 -4.58 3.02
N GLU A 319 12.75 -5.07 1.79
CA GLU A 319 13.55 -4.68 0.64
C GLU A 319 12.66 -4.33 -0.55
N ILE A 320 13.16 -3.49 -1.45
CA ILE A 320 12.48 -3.19 -2.71
C ILE A 320 12.88 -4.22 -3.75
N TYR A 321 11.89 -4.90 -4.27
CA TYR A 321 11.99 -5.85 -5.37
C TYR A 321 11.34 -5.30 -6.63
N VAL A 322 11.75 -5.82 -7.77
CA VAL A 322 11.02 -5.69 -9.05
C VAL A 322 10.73 -7.07 -9.61
N MET A 323 9.67 -7.18 -10.39
CA MET A 323 9.31 -8.38 -11.16
C MET A 323 8.59 -7.98 -12.45
N HIS A 324 8.50 -8.90 -13.40
CA HIS A 324 7.66 -8.73 -14.57
C HIS A 324 6.17 -8.79 -14.23
N PRO A 325 5.28 -8.24 -15.08
CA PRO A 325 3.84 -8.22 -14.83
C PRO A 325 3.15 -9.58 -14.75
N ASP A 326 3.83 -10.65 -15.15
CA ASP A 326 3.40 -12.04 -15.00
C ASP A 326 3.90 -12.71 -13.71
N GLY A 327 4.67 -11.98 -12.87
CA GLY A 327 5.24 -12.47 -11.62
C GLY A 327 6.62 -13.11 -11.75
N THR A 328 7.18 -13.22 -12.96
CA THR A 328 8.51 -13.79 -13.20
C THR A 328 9.62 -12.76 -13.00
N GLY A 329 10.88 -13.20 -12.98
CA GLY A 329 12.05 -12.33 -12.97
C GLY A 329 12.23 -11.51 -11.69
N ALA A 330 11.71 -11.95 -10.55
CA ALA A 330 11.81 -11.22 -9.29
C ALA A 330 13.28 -10.97 -8.89
N LYS A 331 13.63 -9.69 -8.66
CA LYS A 331 15.00 -9.25 -8.36
C LYS A 331 15.00 -8.23 -7.24
N ASN A 332 15.87 -8.41 -6.22
CA ASN A 332 16.11 -7.44 -5.16
C ASN A 332 16.91 -6.25 -5.70
N LEU A 333 16.45 -5.02 -5.46
CA LEU A 333 17.12 -3.79 -5.86
C LEU A 333 17.90 -3.12 -4.73
N THR A 334 17.48 -3.25 -3.48
CA THR A 334 18.08 -2.50 -2.38
C THR A 334 19.14 -3.31 -1.63
N ASN A 335 18.89 -4.56 -1.30
CA ASN A 335 19.85 -5.44 -0.58
C ASN A 335 20.60 -4.69 0.54
N TYR A 336 19.86 -4.01 1.41
CA TYR A 336 20.35 -3.10 2.44
C TYR A 336 20.06 -3.65 3.83
N SER A 337 20.95 -3.39 4.81
CA SER A 337 20.80 -3.91 6.18
C SER A 337 19.66 -3.24 6.99
N GLY A 338 19.17 -2.07 6.56
CA GLY A 338 17.97 -1.43 7.08
C GLY A 338 16.74 -1.89 6.33
N SER A 339 15.56 -1.33 6.66
CA SER A 339 14.32 -1.59 5.92
C SER A 339 14.07 -0.52 4.88
N ASP A 340 13.78 -0.96 3.65
CA ASP A 340 13.34 -0.13 2.53
C ASP A 340 11.95 -0.61 2.08
N TRP A 341 10.95 0.28 2.00
CA TRP A 341 9.57 -0.11 1.80
C TRP A 341 8.73 0.95 1.07
N GLN A 342 7.53 0.57 0.60
CA GLN A 342 6.57 1.43 -0.10
C GLN A 342 7.16 2.13 -1.34
N PRO A 343 7.68 1.39 -2.33
CA PRO A 343 8.20 2.00 -3.54
C PRO A 343 7.10 2.71 -4.33
N ARG A 344 7.47 3.80 -4.99
CA ARG A 344 6.71 4.44 -6.07
C ARG A 344 7.64 4.72 -7.22
N TRP A 345 7.34 4.14 -8.36
CA TRP A 345 8.04 4.43 -9.61
C TRP A 345 7.58 5.79 -10.11
N GLY A 346 8.54 6.65 -10.47
CA GLY A 346 8.24 7.96 -11.07
C GLY A 346 7.70 7.81 -12.49
N ARG A 347 6.73 8.62 -12.84
CA ARG A 347 6.07 8.65 -14.15
C ARG A 347 6.67 9.69 -15.09
#